data_b0f4d56a522ed182ad278443ef7413bf
#
_entry.id   b0f4d56a522ed182ad278443ef7413bf
#
_cell.length_a   1.000
_cell.length_b   1.000
_cell.length_c   1.000
_cell.angle_alpha   90.00
_cell.angle_beta   90.00
_cell.angle_gamma   90.00
#
_symmetry.space_group_name_H-M   'P 1'
#
loop_
_entity.id
_entity.type
_entity.pdbx_description
1 polymer ?
#
loop_
_entity_poly.entity_id
_entity_poly.type
_entity_poly.pdbx_seq_one_letter_code
_entity_poly.pdbx_strand_id
1 'polypeptide(L)'
;MFAADGPELTLEQAISVGLKTNPDIIAADRQLAAARTRVNQAIDQGHPTVSFNSMVSGSNADVGQPPPNSESFGTMQNSIVVPLPIGRKPHLAVVQASAQMDASAAQYAGVRTAVVNGIITAFYDLLRKQALLRDAEFVQSEAQRQLDEARLRNNAGDVPELDVLRSEIPVSTAQASVLQAQSDADIASQALNAALGRDLDTPFTAQDAGSLPDLSSVTEADVRLRAQQRATDVLVAKSKIAEEDAALVSSKLWREPQLSLQAIDARSGDVTGFYRLDSIQASVTIPLSDGGLGRDQGREAQAAGDQAKQQLASALLAASAAASASYRTAISARLQTDAAKQAMDIAQSAYDKVVIGYHNGLFPLTDVLSAQSALISTKSTYTQDFYNAQVASALLEVLIGSAVSPGGVR
;
A
#
# COMPACT_ATOMS: atom_id res chain seq x y z
N MET A 1 0.73 -13.48 -32.02
CA MET A 1 2.00 -14.25 -31.92
C MET A 1 2.74 -13.68 -30.74
N PHE A 2 2.44 -14.18 -29.54
CA PHE A 2 3.18 -13.77 -28.34
C PHE A 2 4.63 -14.23 -28.53
N ALA A 3 5.56 -13.28 -28.51
CA ALA A 3 6.97 -13.58 -28.51
C ALA A 3 7.30 -14.32 -27.20
N ALA A 4 7.56 -15.61 -27.30
CA ALA A 4 7.90 -16.51 -26.19
C ALA A 4 9.35 -16.33 -25.72
N ASP A 5 9.88 -15.11 -25.70
CA ASP A 5 11.28 -14.83 -25.40
C ASP A 5 11.52 -14.03 -24.11
N GLY A 6 10.52 -13.96 -23.21
CA GLY A 6 10.69 -13.36 -21.90
C GLY A 6 10.98 -14.41 -20.81
N PRO A 7 11.64 -14.03 -19.70
CA PRO A 7 11.85 -14.94 -18.58
C PRO A 7 10.50 -15.42 -18.02
N GLU A 8 10.44 -16.70 -17.65
CA GLU A 8 9.30 -17.24 -16.92
C GLU A 8 9.15 -16.50 -15.59
N LEU A 9 7.93 -16.10 -15.28
CA LEU A 9 7.60 -15.34 -14.09
C LEU A 9 6.54 -16.11 -13.27
N THR A 10 6.96 -16.67 -12.14
CA THR A 10 6.03 -17.22 -11.15
C THR A 10 5.51 -16.11 -10.23
N LEU A 11 4.40 -16.35 -9.52
CA LEU A 11 3.85 -15.41 -8.55
C LEU A 11 4.88 -14.99 -7.49
N GLU A 12 5.66 -15.95 -6.97
CA GLU A 12 6.70 -15.68 -5.96
C GLU A 12 7.80 -14.77 -6.51
N GLN A 13 8.24 -15.03 -7.75
CA GLN A 13 9.23 -14.19 -8.43
C GLN A 13 8.65 -12.79 -8.70
N ALA A 14 7.40 -12.68 -9.16
CA ALA A 14 6.71 -11.41 -9.35
C ALA A 14 6.69 -10.58 -8.06
N ILE A 15 6.29 -11.18 -6.94
CA ILE A 15 6.30 -10.52 -5.64
C ILE A 15 7.72 -10.09 -5.24
N SER A 16 8.73 -10.96 -5.43
CA SER A 16 10.11 -10.63 -5.09
C SER A 16 10.68 -9.47 -5.91
N VAL A 17 10.30 -9.37 -7.19
CA VAL A 17 10.66 -8.25 -8.07
C VAL A 17 9.95 -6.98 -7.61
N GLY A 18 8.63 -7.00 -7.47
CA GLY A 18 7.86 -5.83 -7.09
C GLY A 18 8.26 -5.26 -5.72
N LEU A 19 8.60 -6.11 -4.75
CA LEU A 19 9.12 -5.66 -3.45
C LEU A 19 10.46 -4.91 -3.54
N LYS A 20 11.21 -5.06 -4.64
CA LYS A 20 12.50 -4.38 -4.85
C LYS A 20 12.39 -3.16 -5.74
N THR A 21 11.48 -3.17 -6.72
CA THR A 21 11.43 -2.18 -7.80
C THR A 21 10.25 -1.23 -7.71
N ASN A 22 9.19 -1.60 -6.96
CA ASN A 22 7.99 -0.78 -6.88
C ASN A 22 8.27 0.57 -6.18
N PRO A 23 7.93 1.72 -6.83
CA PRO A 23 8.21 3.05 -6.30
C PRO A 23 7.55 3.33 -4.96
N ASP A 24 6.35 2.79 -4.70
CA ASP A 24 5.63 3.03 -3.44
C ASP A 24 6.35 2.42 -2.24
N ILE A 25 6.98 1.25 -2.43
CA ILE A 25 7.81 0.61 -1.39
C ILE A 25 9.06 1.44 -1.14
N ILE A 26 9.72 1.91 -2.20
CA ILE A 26 10.91 2.76 -2.07
C ILE A 26 10.55 4.06 -1.35
N ALA A 27 9.42 4.68 -1.69
CA ALA A 27 8.94 5.89 -1.03
C ALA A 27 8.65 5.64 0.46
N ALA A 28 7.96 4.56 0.80
CA ALA A 28 7.65 4.19 2.18
C ALA A 28 8.91 3.85 3.00
N ASP A 29 9.92 3.21 2.39
CA ASP A 29 11.23 2.99 3.03
C ASP A 29 11.92 4.31 3.37
N ARG A 30 11.90 5.30 2.46
CA ARG A 30 12.45 6.63 2.71
C ARG A 30 11.69 7.38 3.81
N GLN A 31 10.37 7.22 3.90
CA GLN A 31 9.59 7.78 5.01
C GLN A 31 9.97 7.15 6.35
N LEU A 32 10.15 5.83 6.40
CA LEU A 32 10.63 5.14 7.59
C LEU A 32 12.05 5.58 7.98
N ALA A 33 12.96 5.73 7.01
CA ALA A 33 14.30 6.24 7.24
C ALA A 33 14.28 7.67 7.81
N ALA A 34 13.40 8.53 7.28
CA ALA A 34 13.20 9.88 7.81
C ALA A 34 12.66 9.86 9.26
N ALA A 35 11.72 8.95 9.57
CA ALA A 35 11.21 8.81 10.92
C ALA A 35 12.29 8.33 11.92
N ARG A 36 13.15 7.39 11.51
CA ARG A 36 14.33 6.99 12.29
C ARG A 36 15.28 8.15 12.57
N THR A 37 15.52 8.99 11.56
CA THR A 37 16.36 10.19 11.72
C THR A 37 15.74 11.18 12.70
N ARG A 38 14.38 11.30 12.75
CA ARG A 38 13.70 12.15 13.75
C ARG A 38 13.91 11.65 15.18
N VAL A 39 13.98 10.33 15.39
CA VAL A 39 14.35 9.77 16.71
C VAL A 39 15.77 10.20 17.10
N ASN A 40 16.72 10.10 16.17
CA ASN A 40 18.10 10.57 16.42
C ASN A 40 18.12 12.09 16.71
N GLN A 41 17.37 12.90 15.96
CA GLN A 41 17.23 14.34 16.25
C GLN A 41 16.66 14.61 17.64
N ALA A 42 15.67 13.81 18.08
CA ALA A 42 15.13 13.94 19.45
C ALA A 42 16.15 13.56 20.51
N ILE A 43 17.01 12.57 20.26
CA ILE A 43 18.14 12.21 21.12
C ILE A 43 19.16 13.35 21.15
N ASP A 44 19.52 13.89 19.99
CA ASP A 44 20.49 14.97 19.88
C ASP A 44 20.02 16.26 20.55
N GLN A 45 18.72 16.55 20.56
CA GLN A 45 18.13 17.65 21.34
C GLN A 45 18.32 17.47 22.87
N GLY A 46 18.55 16.26 23.32
CA GLY A 46 18.94 15.93 24.70
C GLY A 46 20.41 16.21 25.02
N HIS A 47 21.24 16.59 24.04
CA HIS A 47 22.64 16.93 24.24
C HIS A 47 22.85 18.44 24.34
N PRO A 48 23.88 18.91 25.07
CA PRO A 48 24.25 20.34 25.10
C PRO A 48 24.64 20.81 23.69
N THR A 49 24.09 21.92 23.28
CA THR A 49 24.51 22.64 22.06
C THR A 49 25.36 23.84 22.39
N VAL A 50 26.29 24.21 21.52
CA VAL A 50 27.14 25.39 21.69
C VAL A 50 26.80 26.39 20.61
N SER A 51 26.35 27.57 21.01
CA SER A 51 26.10 28.69 20.09
C SER A 51 27.00 29.87 20.39
N PHE A 52 27.55 30.48 19.33
CA PHE A 52 28.29 31.72 19.40
C PHE A 52 27.42 32.82 18.83
N ASN A 53 27.24 33.89 19.61
CA ASN A 53 26.53 35.10 19.19
C ASN A 53 27.47 36.30 19.27
N SER A 54 27.52 37.08 18.22
CA SER A 54 28.25 38.35 18.19
C SER A 54 27.27 39.47 17.84
N MET A 55 27.21 40.48 18.67
CA MET A 55 26.33 41.62 18.49
C MET A 55 27.18 42.89 18.55
N VAL A 56 27.03 43.73 17.56
CA VAL A 56 27.60 45.06 17.54
C VAL A 56 26.45 46.07 17.48
N SER A 57 26.38 46.97 18.42
CA SER A 57 25.38 48.04 18.44
C SER A 57 26.04 49.39 18.71
N GLY A 58 25.54 50.41 18.04
CA GLY A 58 25.91 51.80 18.28
C GLY A 58 24.65 52.60 18.60
N SER A 59 24.71 53.42 19.61
CA SER A 59 23.65 54.36 19.96
C SER A 59 24.21 55.74 20.16
N ASN A 60 23.50 56.75 19.66
CA ASN A 60 23.76 58.19 19.95
C ASN A 60 22.71 58.57 20.99
N ALA A 61 23.17 58.95 22.17
CA ALA A 61 22.31 59.52 23.20
C ALA A 61 22.48 61.04 23.22
N ASP A 62 21.38 61.76 23.08
CA ASP A 62 21.33 63.20 23.27
C ASP A 62 21.07 63.51 24.76
N VAL A 63 22.11 63.77 25.50
CA VAL A 63 21.99 64.08 26.95
C VAL A 63 21.68 65.51 27.08
N GLY A 64 20.40 65.85 27.28
CA GLY A 64 19.85 67.20 27.30
C GLY A 64 20.44 68.16 28.36
N GLN A 65 21.69 68.60 28.20
CA GLN A 65 22.23 69.78 28.81
C GLN A 65 22.88 70.62 27.73
N PRO A 66 22.66 71.96 27.71
CA PRO A 66 23.32 72.85 26.73
C PRO A 66 24.79 73.10 27.12
N PRO A 67 25.77 72.94 26.18
CA PRO A 67 25.54 72.49 24.81
C PRO A 67 25.33 71.01 24.70
N PRO A 68 24.55 70.54 23.69
CA PRO A 68 24.23 69.12 23.52
C PRO A 68 25.53 68.37 23.25
N ASN A 69 25.99 67.60 24.24
CA ASN A 69 27.03 66.61 24.05
C ASN A 69 26.35 65.33 23.60
N SER A 70 26.34 65.04 22.29
CA SER A 70 25.98 63.76 21.78
C SER A 70 27.09 62.73 22.07
N GLU A 71 26.87 61.86 23.03
CA GLU A 71 27.79 60.78 23.33
C GLU A 71 27.44 59.62 22.44
N SER A 72 28.37 59.19 21.59
CA SER A 72 28.24 57.99 20.77
C SER A 72 28.77 56.80 21.57
N PHE A 73 27.89 55.83 21.87
CA PHE A 73 28.28 54.60 22.52
C PHE A 73 28.34 53.47 21.50
N GLY A 74 29.46 52.78 21.42
CA GLY A 74 29.61 51.54 20.68
C GLY A 74 29.69 50.35 21.65
N THR A 75 28.89 49.33 21.44
CA THR A 75 29.00 48.09 22.20
C THR A 75 29.25 46.92 21.25
N MET A 76 30.22 46.09 21.59
CA MET A 76 30.45 44.83 20.95
C MET A 76 30.33 43.71 22.02
N GLN A 77 29.43 42.81 21.82
CA GLN A 77 29.22 41.69 22.73
C GLN A 77 29.34 40.37 21.97
N ASN A 78 30.29 39.57 22.41
CA ASN A 78 30.43 38.19 21.97
C ASN A 78 29.97 37.25 23.10
N SER A 79 29.17 36.27 22.81
CA SER A 79 28.74 35.31 23.82
C SER A 79 28.73 33.88 23.27
N ILE A 80 29.19 32.96 24.09
CA ILE A 80 29.01 31.51 23.89
C ILE A 80 27.93 31.09 24.86
N VAL A 81 26.85 30.48 24.33
CA VAL A 81 25.73 29.97 25.11
C VAL A 81 25.65 28.47 24.96
N VAL A 82 25.59 27.77 26.08
CA VAL A 82 25.48 26.29 26.17
C VAL A 82 24.24 25.96 27.01
N PRO A 83 23.07 25.75 26.39
CA PRO A 83 21.93 25.19 27.09
C PRO A 83 22.24 23.74 27.49
N LEU A 84 21.96 23.43 28.77
CA LEU A 84 22.10 22.08 29.31
C LEU A 84 20.69 21.48 29.45
N PRO A 85 20.29 20.58 28.58
CA PRO A 85 18.97 19.93 28.68
C PRO A 85 18.97 18.99 29.87
N ILE A 86 18.37 19.46 30.96
CA ILE A 86 18.17 18.69 32.19
C ILE A 86 16.70 18.31 32.32
N GLY A 87 16.41 17.22 33.03
CA GLY A 87 15.05 16.81 33.34
C GLY A 87 14.50 15.75 32.41
N ARG A 88 13.17 15.65 32.34
CA ARG A 88 12.45 14.54 31.67
C ARG A 88 11.93 14.90 30.27
N LYS A 89 11.83 16.19 29.92
CA LYS A 89 11.31 16.64 28.62
C LYS A 89 12.08 16.05 27.42
N PRO A 90 13.42 16.04 27.40
CA PRO A 90 14.17 15.44 26.30
C PRO A 90 13.84 13.95 26.12
N HIS A 91 13.74 13.21 27.22
CA HIS A 91 13.36 11.80 27.16
C HIS A 91 11.94 11.60 26.58
N LEU A 92 10.97 12.44 26.96
CA LEU A 92 9.62 12.35 26.42
C LEU A 92 9.57 12.69 24.91
N ALA A 93 10.40 13.63 24.44
CA ALA A 93 10.54 13.90 23.02
C ALA A 93 11.04 12.68 22.24
N VAL A 94 11.98 11.90 22.82
CA VAL A 94 12.44 10.62 22.25
C VAL A 94 11.30 9.59 22.24
N VAL A 95 10.51 9.48 23.30
CA VAL A 95 9.35 8.57 23.36
C VAL A 95 8.32 8.92 22.28
N GLN A 96 8.01 10.22 22.10
CA GLN A 96 7.09 10.67 21.04
C GLN A 96 7.64 10.37 19.65
N ALA A 97 8.92 10.68 19.40
CA ALA A 97 9.57 10.40 18.12
C ALA A 97 9.62 8.88 17.83
N SER A 98 9.84 8.06 18.87
CA SER A 98 9.81 6.59 18.76
C SER A 98 8.41 6.08 18.39
N ALA A 99 7.36 6.60 19.02
CA ALA A 99 5.99 6.25 18.71
C ALA A 99 5.64 6.62 17.25
N GLN A 100 6.09 7.78 16.76
CA GLN A 100 5.92 8.18 15.36
C GLN A 100 6.72 7.28 14.40
N MET A 101 7.91 6.83 14.80
CA MET A 101 8.70 5.86 14.03
C MET A 101 7.98 4.51 13.96
N ASP A 102 7.39 4.02 15.05
CA ASP A 102 6.62 2.78 15.08
C ASP A 102 5.37 2.88 14.18
N ALA A 103 4.68 4.02 14.18
CA ALA A 103 3.58 4.30 13.25
C ALA A 103 4.07 4.25 11.78
N SER A 104 5.22 4.86 11.48
CA SER A 104 5.81 4.83 10.14
C SER A 104 6.25 3.41 9.72
N ALA A 105 6.73 2.60 10.66
CA ALA A 105 7.07 1.20 10.42
C ALA A 105 5.81 0.36 10.11
N ALA A 106 4.71 0.61 10.82
CA ALA A 106 3.42 -0.02 10.53
C ALA A 106 2.88 0.41 9.15
N GLN A 107 2.99 1.68 8.79
CA GLN A 107 2.62 2.18 7.47
C GLN A 107 3.46 1.54 6.36
N TYR A 108 4.77 1.42 6.54
CA TYR A 108 5.65 0.71 5.60
C TYR A 108 5.20 -0.74 5.39
N ALA A 109 4.88 -1.46 6.48
CA ALA A 109 4.35 -2.81 6.39
C ALA A 109 3.01 -2.87 5.66
N GLY A 110 2.14 -1.86 5.86
CA GLY A 110 0.87 -1.71 5.14
C GLY A 110 1.06 -1.49 3.64
N VAL A 111 1.96 -0.58 3.24
CA VAL A 111 2.29 -0.35 1.82
C VAL A 111 2.85 -1.62 1.19
N ARG A 112 3.74 -2.33 1.88
CA ARG A 112 4.27 -3.61 1.40
C ARG A 112 3.15 -4.63 1.16
N THR A 113 2.20 -4.76 2.07
CA THR A 113 1.04 -5.65 1.93
C THR A 113 0.15 -5.20 0.76
N ALA A 114 -0.11 -3.91 0.61
CA ALA A 114 -0.91 -3.38 -0.49
C ALA A 114 -0.28 -3.65 -1.86
N VAL A 115 1.03 -3.47 -1.99
CA VAL A 115 1.77 -3.78 -3.23
C VAL A 115 1.73 -5.28 -3.53
N VAL A 116 1.94 -6.14 -2.53
CA VAL A 116 1.82 -7.61 -2.71
C VAL A 116 0.42 -7.98 -3.18
N ASN A 117 -0.64 -7.44 -2.57
CA ASN A 117 -2.01 -7.66 -2.98
C ASN A 117 -2.27 -7.18 -4.41
N GLY A 118 -1.74 -6.00 -4.78
CA GLY A 118 -1.81 -5.47 -6.14
C GLY A 118 -1.15 -6.39 -7.17
N ILE A 119 0.03 -6.92 -6.86
CA ILE A 119 0.76 -7.87 -7.71
C ILE A 119 -0.03 -9.18 -7.86
N ILE A 120 -0.55 -9.75 -6.77
CA ILE A 120 -1.37 -10.97 -6.80
C ILE A 120 -2.58 -10.77 -7.72
N THR A 121 -3.30 -9.66 -7.54
CA THR A 121 -4.49 -9.35 -8.34
C THR A 121 -4.14 -9.20 -9.82
N ALA A 122 -3.09 -8.43 -10.14
CA ALA A 122 -2.67 -8.22 -11.53
C ALA A 122 -2.13 -9.50 -12.18
N PHE A 123 -1.42 -10.34 -11.43
CA PHE A 123 -0.87 -11.61 -11.91
C PHE A 123 -1.97 -12.60 -12.30
N TYR A 124 -2.95 -12.82 -11.42
CA TYR A 124 -4.06 -13.73 -11.72
C TYR A 124 -5.06 -13.13 -12.73
N ASP A 125 -5.20 -11.79 -12.79
CA ASP A 125 -5.98 -11.15 -13.85
C ASP A 125 -5.36 -11.39 -15.23
N LEU A 126 -4.04 -11.29 -15.35
CA LEU A 126 -3.33 -11.62 -16.58
C LEU A 126 -3.55 -13.09 -16.98
N LEU A 127 -3.38 -14.04 -16.05
CA LEU A 127 -3.61 -15.45 -16.33
C LEU A 127 -5.06 -15.72 -16.75
N ARG A 128 -6.02 -15.06 -16.11
CA ARG A 128 -7.44 -15.09 -16.49
C ARG A 128 -7.66 -14.61 -17.92
N LYS A 129 -7.10 -13.44 -18.28
CA LYS A 129 -7.22 -12.86 -19.62
C LYS A 129 -6.56 -13.73 -20.69
N GLN A 130 -5.41 -14.33 -20.40
CA GLN A 130 -4.76 -15.29 -21.27
C GLN A 130 -5.59 -16.58 -21.44
N ALA A 131 -6.25 -17.05 -20.37
CA ALA A 131 -7.14 -18.21 -20.47
C ALA A 131 -8.38 -17.89 -21.33
N LEU A 132 -8.99 -16.72 -21.14
CA LEU A 132 -10.12 -16.26 -21.95
C LEU A 132 -9.74 -16.06 -23.42
N LEU A 133 -8.50 -15.61 -23.72
CA LEU A 133 -8.00 -15.53 -25.08
C LEU A 133 -7.90 -16.92 -25.71
N ARG A 134 -7.30 -17.89 -25.02
CA ARG A 134 -7.27 -19.30 -25.51
C ARG A 134 -8.67 -19.87 -25.74
N ASP A 135 -9.62 -19.52 -24.88
CA ASP A 135 -11.02 -19.93 -25.03
C ASP A 135 -11.65 -19.28 -26.28
N ALA A 136 -11.40 -18.00 -26.53
CA ALA A 136 -11.88 -17.29 -27.73
C ALA A 136 -11.27 -17.85 -29.02
N GLU A 137 -9.97 -18.15 -29.03
CA GLU A 137 -9.27 -18.81 -30.15
C GLU A 137 -9.85 -20.19 -30.46
N PHE A 138 -10.13 -20.97 -29.40
CA PHE A 138 -10.80 -22.27 -29.54
C PHE A 138 -12.20 -22.10 -30.17
N VAL A 139 -13.00 -21.15 -29.70
CA VAL A 139 -14.33 -20.87 -30.26
C VAL A 139 -14.25 -20.46 -31.73
N GLN A 140 -13.28 -19.61 -32.08
CA GLN A 140 -13.06 -19.21 -33.48
C GLN A 140 -12.73 -20.41 -34.37
N SER A 141 -11.84 -21.30 -33.91
CA SER A 141 -11.47 -22.49 -34.67
C SER A 141 -12.65 -23.46 -34.85
N GLU A 142 -13.52 -23.55 -33.83
CA GLU A 142 -14.71 -24.39 -33.86
C GLU A 142 -15.77 -23.83 -34.83
N ALA A 143 -16.02 -22.52 -34.75
CA ALA A 143 -16.93 -21.83 -35.67
C ALA A 143 -16.47 -21.97 -37.11
N GLN A 144 -15.16 -21.84 -37.41
CA GLN A 144 -14.62 -22.04 -38.75
C GLN A 144 -14.83 -23.48 -39.23
N ARG A 145 -14.60 -24.49 -38.41
CA ARG A 145 -14.87 -25.90 -38.77
C ARG A 145 -16.35 -26.15 -39.10
N GLN A 146 -17.26 -25.55 -38.31
CA GLN A 146 -18.70 -25.66 -38.58
C GLN A 146 -19.10 -25.01 -39.89
N LEU A 147 -18.53 -23.83 -40.24
CA LEU A 147 -18.75 -23.17 -41.50
C LEU A 147 -18.24 -24.00 -42.68
N ASP A 148 -17.05 -24.59 -42.57
CA ASP A 148 -16.44 -25.40 -43.60
C ASP A 148 -17.29 -26.68 -43.85
N GLU A 149 -17.81 -27.30 -42.79
CA GLU A 149 -18.74 -28.42 -42.89
C GLU A 149 -20.08 -28.02 -43.54
N ALA A 150 -20.68 -26.89 -43.14
CA ALA A 150 -21.91 -26.39 -43.73
C ALA A 150 -21.76 -26.12 -45.22
N ARG A 151 -20.64 -25.56 -45.65
CA ARG A 151 -20.31 -25.36 -47.08
C ARG A 151 -20.19 -26.67 -47.84
N LEU A 152 -19.52 -27.65 -47.25
CA LEU A 152 -19.33 -28.97 -47.85
C LEU A 152 -20.66 -29.68 -48.06
N ARG A 153 -21.55 -29.68 -47.06
CA ARG A 153 -22.90 -30.23 -47.15
C ARG A 153 -23.82 -29.50 -48.08
N ASN A 154 -23.72 -28.15 -48.16
CA ASN A 154 -24.49 -27.35 -49.12
C ASN A 154 -24.08 -27.71 -50.57
N ASN A 155 -22.77 -27.83 -50.83
CA ASN A 155 -22.26 -28.24 -52.13
C ASN A 155 -22.73 -29.67 -52.54
N ALA A 156 -22.95 -30.54 -51.53
CA ALA A 156 -23.52 -31.88 -51.74
C ALA A 156 -25.06 -31.86 -51.91
N GLY A 157 -25.72 -30.75 -51.62
CA GLY A 157 -27.18 -30.60 -51.68
C GLY A 157 -27.90 -31.06 -50.42
N ASP A 158 -27.17 -31.37 -49.32
CA ASP A 158 -27.72 -31.93 -48.09
C ASP A 158 -28.33 -30.87 -47.16
N VAL A 159 -27.87 -29.61 -47.27
CA VAL A 159 -28.36 -28.51 -46.43
C VAL A 159 -28.62 -27.23 -47.28
N PRO A 160 -29.57 -26.38 -46.87
CA PRO A 160 -29.86 -25.14 -47.57
C PRO A 160 -28.74 -24.08 -47.37
N GLU A 161 -28.61 -23.13 -48.33
CA GLU A 161 -27.71 -21.99 -48.28
C GLU A 161 -27.88 -21.17 -47.00
N LEU A 162 -29.09 -21.13 -46.45
CA LEU A 162 -29.38 -20.43 -45.17
C LEU A 162 -28.53 -20.99 -44.00
N ASP A 163 -28.21 -22.27 -43.99
CA ASP A 163 -27.38 -22.87 -42.93
C ASP A 163 -25.91 -22.43 -43.09
N VAL A 164 -25.42 -22.23 -44.30
CA VAL A 164 -24.09 -21.65 -44.54
C VAL A 164 -24.04 -20.20 -44.01
N LEU A 165 -25.02 -19.38 -44.35
CA LEU A 165 -25.12 -17.99 -43.88
C LEU A 165 -25.20 -17.93 -42.31
N ARG A 166 -25.98 -18.82 -41.72
CA ARG A 166 -26.08 -18.95 -40.27
C ARG A 166 -24.74 -19.35 -39.61
N SER A 167 -23.92 -20.14 -40.29
CA SER A 167 -22.58 -20.55 -39.80
C SER A 167 -21.52 -19.46 -40.02
N GLU A 168 -21.73 -18.48 -40.90
CA GLU A 168 -20.81 -17.33 -41.09
C GLU A 168 -20.88 -16.31 -39.95
N ILE A 169 -22.05 -16.16 -39.32
CA ILE A 169 -22.24 -15.21 -38.20
C ILE A 169 -21.34 -15.56 -36.98
N PRO A 170 -21.32 -16.78 -36.47
CA PRO A 170 -20.40 -17.18 -35.37
C PRO A 170 -18.93 -16.93 -35.68
N VAL A 171 -18.48 -17.15 -36.94
CA VAL A 171 -17.08 -16.91 -37.33
C VAL A 171 -16.70 -15.44 -37.15
N SER A 172 -17.56 -14.53 -37.71
CA SER A 172 -17.32 -13.09 -37.61
C SER A 172 -17.35 -12.59 -36.16
N THR A 173 -18.29 -13.09 -35.34
CA THR A 173 -18.38 -12.73 -33.92
C THR A 173 -17.22 -13.29 -33.11
N ALA A 174 -16.78 -14.53 -33.38
CA ALA A 174 -15.62 -15.14 -32.71
C ALA A 174 -14.32 -14.41 -33.06
N GLN A 175 -14.15 -13.97 -34.33
CA GLN A 175 -12.99 -13.17 -34.73
C GLN A 175 -12.91 -11.84 -33.95
N ALA A 176 -14.04 -11.14 -33.80
CA ALA A 176 -14.09 -9.92 -33.01
C ALA A 176 -13.77 -10.19 -31.53
N SER A 177 -14.25 -11.32 -30.98
CA SER A 177 -13.97 -11.74 -29.59
C SER A 177 -12.49 -12.04 -29.36
N VAL A 178 -11.80 -12.67 -30.32
CA VAL A 178 -10.35 -12.91 -30.23
C VAL A 178 -9.57 -11.60 -30.18
N LEU A 179 -9.89 -10.65 -31.07
CA LEU A 179 -9.22 -9.34 -31.06
C LEU A 179 -9.41 -8.59 -29.75
N GLN A 180 -10.63 -8.64 -29.19
CA GLN A 180 -10.90 -8.03 -27.89
C GLN A 180 -10.13 -8.74 -26.77
N ALA A 181 -10.15 -10.08 -26.72
CA ALA A 181 -9.44 -10.85 -25.70
C ALA A 181 -7.92 -10.67 -25.78
N GLN A 182 -7.37 -10.49 -26.98
CA GLN A 182 -5.95 -10.18 -27.17
C GLN A 182 -5.60 -8.80 -26.61
N SER A 183 -6.39 -7.77 -26.92
CA SER A 183 -6.21 -6.43 -26.35
C SER A 183 -6.32 -6.43 -24.83
N ASP A 184 -7.27 -7.20 -24.28
CA ASP A 184 -7.45 -7.35 -22.83
C ASP A 184 -6.24 -8.01 -22.18
N ALA A 185 -5.64 -9.03 -22.81
CA ALA A 185 -4.44 -9.71 -22.32
C ALA A 185 -3.21 -8.78 -22.34
N ASP A 186 -3.07 -7.96 -23.41
CA ASP A 186 -1.99 -6.98 -23.52
C ASP A 186 -2.10 -5.92 -22.42
N ILE A 187 -3.31 -5.38 -22.18
CA ILE A 187 -3.57 -4.42 -21.09
C ILE A 187 -3.25 -5.03 -19.72
N ALA A 188 -3.64 -6.27 -19.49
CA ALA A 188 -3.35 -6.96 -18.22
C ALA A 188 -1.84 -7.21 -18.03
N SER A 189 -1.11 -7.48 -19.11
CA SER A 189 0.35 -7.60 -19.09
C SER A 189 1.02 -6.28 -18.68
N GLN A 190 0.59 -5.16 -19.26
CA GLN A 190 1.06 -3.83 -18.88
C GLN A 190 0.69 -3.48 -17.44
N ALA A 191 -0.51 -3.84 -16.98
CA ALA A 191 -0.94 -3.63 -15.61
C ALA A 191 -0.07 -4.40 -14.60
N LEU A 192 0.34 -5.64 -14.92
CA LEU A 192 1.28 -6.39 -14.09
C LEU A 192 2.67 -5.73 -14.08
N ASN A 193 3.18 -5.29 -15.23
CA ASN A 193 4.46 -4.56 -15.29
C ASN A 193 4.43 -3.28 -14.44
N ALA A 194 3.32 -2.53 -14.49
CA ALA A 194 3.11 -1.34 -13.65
C ALA A 194 3.10 -1.71 -12.15
N ALA A 195 2.39 -2.77 -11.76
CA ALA A 195 2.36 -3.25 -10.37
C ALA A 195 3.74 -3.70 -9.88
N LEU A 196 4.58 -4.23 -10.77
CA LEU A 196 5.96 -4.58 -10.48
C LEU A 196 6.89 -3.36 -10.43
N GLY A 197 6.46 -2.18 -10.89
CA GLY A 197 7.28 -0.97 -10.93
C GLY A 197 8.37 -1.03 -11.99
N ARG A 198 8.10 -1.66 -13.15
CA ARG A 198 9.02 -1.74 -14.29
C ARG A 198 8.37 -1.19 -15.56
N ASP A 199 9.13 -1.07 -16.64
CA ASP A 199 8.64 -0.62 -17.92
C ASP A 199 7.45 -1.47 -18.41
N LEU A 200 6.40 -0.82 -18.95
CA LEU A 200 5.14 -1.44 -19.33
C LEU A 200 5.30 -2.54 -20.41
N ASP A 201 6.26 -2.36 -21.29
CA ASP A 201 6.50 -3.25 -22.43
C ASP A 201 7.57 -4.33 -22.15
N THR A 202 7.99 -4.48 -20.88
CA THR A 202 8.96 -5.51 -20.49
C THR A 202 8.39 -6.90 -20.78
N PRO A 203 9.04 -7.73 -21.65
CA PRO A 203 8.51 -9.03 -22.00
C PRO A 203 8.67 -10.05 -20.85
N PHE A 204 7.68 -10.90 -20.66
CA PHE A 204 7.71 -12.03 -19.73
C PHE A 204 6.64 -13.05 -20.08
N THR A 205 6.76 -14.27 -19.55
CA THR A 205 5.75 -15.33 -19.65
C THR A 205 5.27 -15.68 -18.25
N ALA A 206 4.00 -15.39 -17.93
CA ALA A 206 3.43 -15.75 -16.64
C ALA A 206 3.18 -17.28 -16.57
N GLN A 207 3.66 -17.91 -15.50
CA GLN A 207 3.46 -19.34 -15.27
C GLN A 207 2.28 -19.55 -14.33
N ASP A 208 1.32 -20.41 -14.75
CA ASP A 208 0.13 -20.74 -13.96
C ASP A 208 0.49 -21.63 -12.75
N ALA A 209 -0.06 -21.31 -11.59
CA ALA A 209 0.16 -22.06 -10.35
C ALA A 209 -0.67 -23.37 -10.25
N GLY A 210 -1.57 -23.62 -11.17
CA GLY A 210 -2.27 -24.89 -11.42
C GLY A 210 -3.43 -25.23 -10.49
N SER A 211 -3.33 -25.21 -9.18
CA SER A 211 -4.39 -25.67 -8.27
C SER A 211 -4.80 -24.63 -7.23
N LEU A 212 -6.06 -24.65 -6.81
CA LEU A 212 -6.54 -23.83 -5.70
C LEU A 212 -5.89 -24.27 -4.39
N PRO A 213 -5.43 -23.34 -3.55
CA PRO A 213 -4.89 -23.63 -2.22
C PRO A 213 -5.93 -24.33 -1.33
N ASP A 214 -5.48 -25.22 -0.45
CA ASP A 214 -6.37 -25.86 0.52
C ASP A 214 -6.58 -24.95 1.75
N LEU A 215 -7.80 -24.48 1.93
CA LEU A 215 -8.22 -23.63 3.05
C LEU A 215 -8.89 -24.42 4.19
N SER A 216 -8.91 -25.75 4.14
CA SER A 216 -9.65 -26.59 5.12
C SER A 216 -9.15 -26.44 6.56
N SER A 217 -7.89 -26.06 6.76
CA SER A 217 -7.28 -25.88 8.08
C SER A 217 -7.45 -24.45 8.64
N VAL A 218 -8.00 -23.51 7.88
CA VAL A 218 -8.12 -22.10 8.25
C VAL A 218 -9.51 -21.83 8.83
N THR A 219 -9.59 -21.28 10.03
CA THR A 219 -10.87 -20.88 10.64
C THR A 219 -11.08 -19.38 10.57
N GLU A 220 -12.35 -18.93 10.47
CA GLU A 220 -12.68 -17.49 10.48
C GLU A 220 -12.18 -16.80 11.75
N ALA A 221 -12.18 -17.50 12.89
CA ALA A 221 -11.71 -16.98 14.17
C ALA A 221 -10.20 -16.68 14.15
N ASP A 222 -9.40 -17.59 13.59
CA ASP A 222 -7.94 -17.42 13.47
C ASP A 222 -7.59 -16.26 12.55
N VAL A 223 -8.32 -16.12 11.43
CA VAL A 223 -8.12 -15.00 10.49
C VAL A 223 -8.39 -13.67 11.16
N ARG A 224 -9.50 -13.56 11.91
CA ARG A 224 -9.82 -12.34 12.68
C ARG A 224 -8.76 -12.00 13.72
N LEU A 225 -8.31 -13.00 14.48
CA LEU A 225 -7.30 -12.78 15.51
C LEU A 225 -5.98 -12.25 14.91
N ARG A 226 -5.51 -12.86 13.83
CA ARG A 226 -4.28 -12.43 13.13
C ARG A 226 -4.43 -11.04 12.51
N ALA A 227 -5.58 -10.73 11.93
CA ALA A 227 -5.86 -9.40 11.39
C ALA A 227 -5.83 -8.33 12.48
N GLN A 228 -6.44 -8.56 13.65
CA GLN A 228 -6.40 -7.63 14.79
C GLN A 228 -4.98 -7.37 15.30
N GLN A 229 -4.06 -8.33 15.15
CA GLN A 229 -2.67 -8.18 15.59
C GLN A 229 -1.79 -7.44 14.57
N ARG A 230 -2.09 -7.58 13.27
CA ARG A 230 -1.21 -7.15 12.18
C ARG A 230 -1.74 -6.00 11.33
N ALA A 231 -3.02 -5.65 11.46
CA ALA A 231 -3.60 -4.56 10.68
C ALA A 231 -2.84 -3.26 10.93
N THR A 232 -2.46 -2.59 9.84
CA THR A 232 -1.71 -1.32 9.87
C THR A 232 -2.40 -0.28 10.73
N ASP A 233 -3.72 -0.11 10.57
CA ASP A 233 -4.51 0.89 11.31
C ASP A 233 -4.51 0.61 12.82
N VAL A 234 -4.51 -0.67 13.22
CA VAL A 234 -4.42 -1.07 14.64
C VAL A 234 -3.05 -0.72 15.21
N LEU A 235 -1.97 -0.98 14.47
CA LEU A 235 -0.62 -0.67 14.90
C LEU A 235 -0.40 0.85 14.98
N VAL A 236 -0.85 1.60 13.98
CA VAL A 236 -0.79 3.07 13.96
C VAL A 236 -1.59 3.67 15.12
N ALA A 237 -2.80 3.17 15.38
CA ALA A 237 -3.60 3.65 16.50
C ALA A 237 -2.94 3.38 17.88
N LYS A 238 -2.27 2.23 18.05
CA LYS A 238 -1.49 1.93 19.26
C LYS A 238 -0.31 2.91 19.43
N SER A 239 0.43 3.19 18.35
CA SER A 239 1.52 4.15 18.38
C SER A 239 1.03 5.57 18.72
N LYS A 240 -0.16 5.95 18.20
CA LYS A 240 -0.78 7.24 18.52
C LYS A 240 -1.15 7.38 20.00
N ILE A 241 -1.65 6.32 20.64
CA ILE A 241 -1.90 6.32 22.10
C ILE A 241 -0.60 6.58 22.87
N ALA A 242 0.51 5.93 22.49
CA ALA A 242 1.79 6.14 23.15
C ALA A 242 2.33 7.57 22.97
N GLU A 243 2.11 8.18 21.80
CA GLU A 243 2.46 9.57 21.52
C GLU A 243 1.66 10.53 22.41
N GLU A 244 0.35 10.37 22.52
CA GLU A 244 -0.52 11.23 23.34
C GLU A 244 -0.30 11.04 24.85
N ASP A 245 -0.01 9.82 25.29
CA ASP A 245 0.36 9.57 26.69
C ASP A 245 1.68 10.30 27.04
N ALA A 246 2.66 10.32 26.14
CA ALA A 246 3.89 11.08 26.33
C ALA A 246 3.63 12.60 26.31
N ALA A 247 2.73 13.10 25.44
CA ALA A 247 2.31 14.50 25.40
C ALA A 247 1.63 14.91 26.72
N LEU A 248 0.76 14.08 27.27
CA LEU A 248 0.09 14.32 28.54
C LEU A 248 1.10 14.41 29.70
N VAL A 249 2.10 13.54 29.71
CA VAL A 249 3.17 13.63 30.73
C VAL A 249 4.01 14.90 30.54
N SER A 250 4.33 15.25 29.28
CA SER A 250 5.12 16.45 28.95
C SER A 250 4.41 17.73 29.40
N SER A 251 3.10 17.84 29.22
CA SER A 251 2.30 19.00 29.66
C SER A 251 2.37 19.26 31.18
N LYS A 252 2.59 18.22 31.97
CA LYS A 252 2.74 18.32 33.42
C LYS A 252 4.13 18.81 33.84
N LEU A 253 5.11 18.80 32.95
CA LEU A 253 6.50 19.18 33.21
C LEU A 253 6.79 20.64 32.85
N TRP A 254 5.78 21.52 32.81
CA TRP A 254 5.96 22.91 32.43
C TRP A 254 6.88 23.69 33.41
N ARG A 255 6.95 23.28 34.70
CA ARG A 255 7.83 23.86 35.73
C ARG A 255 9.26 23.30 35.73
N GLU A 256 9.62 22.45 34.77
CA GLU A 256 10.94 21.85 34.75
C GLU A 256 12.04 22.93 34.61
N PRO A 257 13.08 22.96 35.50
CA PRO A 257 14.13 23.94 35.43
C PRO A 257 14.89 23.87 34.10
N GLN A 258 15.25 25.04 33.57
CA GLN A 258 16.11 25.17 32.40
C GLN A 258 17.47 25.69 32.89
N LEU A 259 18.55 24.98 32.55
CA LEU A 259 19.91 25.33 32.89
C LEU A 259 20.66 25.77 31.63
N SER A 260 21.35 26.89 31.70
CA SER A 260 22.28 27.33 30.65
C SER A 260 23.58 27.87 31.22
N LEU A 261 24.66 27.63 30.52
CA LEU A 261 25.96 28.25 30.75
C LEU A 261 26.20 29.28 29.65
N GLN A 262 26.72 30.44 30.06
CA GLN A 262 27.03 31.51 29.12
C GLN A 262 28.39 32.14 29.47
N ALA A 263 29.28 32.26 28.48
CA ALA A 263 30.49 33.06 28.54
C ALA A 263 30.29 34.31 27.70
N ILE A 264 30.60 35.46 28.26
CA ILE A 264 30.41 36.79 27.62
C ILE A 264 31.72 37.52 27.58
N ASP A 265 32.15 38.02 26.41
CA ASP A 265 33.19 39.08 26.23
C ASP A 265 32.44 40.32 25.69
N ALA A 266 32.24 41.28 26.53
CA ALA A 266 31.59 42.53 26.16
C ALA A 266 32.59 43.70 26.19
N ARG A 267 32.54 44.51 25.13
CA ARG A 267 33.31 45.73 25.01
C ARG A 267 32.35 46.87 24.77
N SER A 268 32.41 47.84 25.66
CA SER A 268 31.62 49.05 25.54
C SER A 268 32.58 50.24 25.57
N GLY A 269 32.34 51.19 24.71
CA GLY A 269 33.20 52.41 24.64
C GLY A 269 32.41 53.65 24.25
N ASP A 270 32.86 54.75 24.78
CA ASP A 270 32.44 56.10 24.42
C ASP A 270 33.65 56.88 23.89
N VAL A 271 33.48 58.18 23.66
CA VAL A 271 34.57 59.13 23.24
C VAL A 271 35.70 59.23 24.24
N THR A 272 35.55 58.70 25.46
CA THR A 272 36.54 58.86 26.55
C THR A 272 37.31 57.56 26.82
N GLY A 273 36.79 56.34 26.41
CA GLY A 273 37.50 55.10 26.59
C GLY A 273 36.66 53.86 26.32
N PHE A 274 37.36 52.71 26.35
CA PHE A 274 36.75 51.41 26.20
C PHE A 274 36.81 50.63 27.51
N TYR A 275 35.68 49.99 27.83
CA TYR A 275 35.57 49.04 28.94
C TYR A 275 35.44 47.62 28.41
N ARG A 276 36.11 46.67 29.05
CA ARG A 276 35.99 45.25 28.76
C ARG A 276 35.40 44.53 29.97
N LEU A 277 34.40 43.68 29.71
CA LEU A 277 33.78 42.84 30.71
C LEU A 277 33.78 41.39 30.21
N ASP A 278 34.56 40.56 30.87
CA ASP A 278 34.54 39.11 30.64
C ASP A 278 33.80 38.44 31.81
N SER A 279 32.80 37.63 31.51
CA SER A 279 32.04 36.94 32.55
C SER A 279 31.64 35.52 32.12
N ILE A 280 31.57 34.62 33.09
CA ILE A 280 30.98 33.31 32.95
C ILE A 280 29.77 33.26 33.88
N GLN A 281 28.62 32.93 33.33
CA GLN A 281 27.36 32.90 34.06
C GLN A 281 26.72 31.52 33.93
N ALA A 282 26.17 30.98 35.02
CA ALA A 282 25.25 29.86 35.04
C ALA A 282 23.87 30.40 35.36
N SER A 283 22.91 30.13 34.51
CA SER A 283 21.53 30.56 34.67
C SER A 283 20.60 29.36 34.85
N VAL A 284 19.80 29.38 35.89
CA VAL A 284 18.70 28.46 36.14
C VAL A 284 17.41 29.23 36.04
N THR A 285 16.56 28.86 35.06
CA THR A 285 15.25 29.48 34.88
C THR A 285 14.15 28.49 35.27
N ILE A 286 13.31 28.86 36.23
CA ILE A 286 12.15 28.07 36.67
C ILE A 286 10.90 28.91 36.41
N PRO A 287 10.00 28.49 35.49
CA PRO A 287 8.74 29.19 35.27
C PRO A 287 7.84 29.03 36.52
N LEU A 288 7.41 30.16 37.12
CA LEU A 288 6.55 30.14 38.29
C LEU A 288 5.06 30.10 37.92
N SER A 289 4.70 30.64 36.77
CA SER A 289 3.36 30.63 36.21
C SER A 289 3.44 30.55 34.70
N ASP A 290 2.56 29.76 34.08
CA ASP A 290 2.39 29.63 32.66
C ASP A 290 1.05 30.18 32.16
N GLY A 291 0.30 30.89 33.02
CA GLY A 291 -1.05 31.38 32.70
C GLY A 291 -2.10 30.32 32.53
N GLY A 292 -1.81 29.06 32.89
CA GLY A 292 -2.72 27.92 32.73
C GLY A 292 -2.48 27.09 31.45
N LEU A 293 -1.47 27.45 30.64
CA LEU A 293 -1.16 26.80 29.38
C LEU A 293 -0.91 25.28 29.56
N GLY A 294 -0.09 24.88 30.52
CA GLY A 294 0.21 23.46 30.77
C GLY A 294 -1.03 22.64 31.19
N ARG A 295 -1.97 23.28 31.91
CA ARG A 295 -3.24 22.63 32.26
C ARG A 295 -4.11 22.39 30.99
N ASP A 296 -4.17 23.38 30.12
CA ASP A 296 -5.03 23.29 28.94
C ASP A 296 -4.39 22.39 27.87
N GLN A 297 -3.06 22.40 27.72
CA GLN A 297 -2.32 21.41 26.93
C GLN A 297 -2.51 19.97 27.50
N GLY A 298 -2.56 19.83 28.83
CA GLY A 298 -2.86 18.52 29.44
C GLY A 298 -4.28 18.03 29.14
N ARG A 299 -5.28 18.93 29.10
CA ARG A 299 -6.66 18.59 28.71
C ARG A 299 -6.76 18.22 27.22
N GLU A 300 -6.05 18.97 26.38
CA GLU A 300 -5.94 18.65 24.95
C GLU A 300 -5.33 17.27 24.72
N ALA A 301 -4.17 16.99 25.31
CA ALA A 301 -3.51 15.68 25.21
C ALA A 301 -4.38 14.53 25.77
N GLN A 302 -5.12 14.79 26.87
CA GLN A 302 -6.06 13.79 27.39
C GLN A 302 -7.20 13.51 26.41
N ALA A 303 -7.82 14.54 25.85
CA ALA A 303 -8.88 14.39 24.86
C ALA A 303 -8.37 13.68 23.59
N ALA A 304 -7.17 14.02 23.11
CA ALA A 304 -6.51 13.36 21.99
C ALA A 304 -6.19 11.88 22.30
N GLY A 305 -5.73 11.57 23.51
CA GLY A 305 -5.51 10.20 23.97
C GLY A 305 -6.81 9.38 24.03
N ASP A 306 -7.91 9.98 24.51
CA ASP A 306 -9.22 9.30 24.53
C ASP A 306 -9.76 9.12 23.10
N GLN A 307 -9.55 10.07 22.20
CA GLN A 307 -9.85 9.93 20.78
C GLN A 307 -9.03 8.77 20.16
N ALA A 308 -7.73 8.69 20.43
CA ALA A 308 -6.85 7.62 19.92
C ALA A 308 -7.31 6.22 20.40
N LYS A 309 -7.79 6.11 21.66
CA LYS A 309 -8.38 4.85 22.17
C LYS A 309 -9.65 4.44 21.41
N GLN A 310 -10.52 5.41 21.07
CA GLN A 310 -11.71 5.12 20.25
C GLN A 310 -11.32 4.76 18.81
N GLN A 311 -10.30 5.40 18.25
CA GLN A 311 -9.75 5.03 16.95
C GLN A 311 -9.19 3.59 16.96
N LEU A 312 -8.49 3.17 18.02
CA LEU A 312 -8.04 1.79 18.17
C LEU A 312 -9.21 0.81 18.22
N ALA A 313 -10.28 1.12 18.98
CA ALA A 313 -11.47 0.27 19.03
C ALA A 313 -12.13 0.15 17.65
N SER A 314 -12.26 1.26 16.92
CA SER A 314 -12.77 1.27 15.53
C SER A 314 -11.88 0.47 14.59
N ALA A 315 -10.56 0.63 14.67
CA ALA A 315 -9.59 -0.12 13.84
C ALA A 315 -9.66 -1.63 14.09
N LEU A 316 -9.83 -2.06 15.34
CA LEU A 316 -9.99 -3.48 15.70
C LEU A 316 -11.28 -4.08 15.12
N LEU A 317 -12.39 -3.32 15.15
CA LEU A 317 -13.65 -3.75 14.55
C LEU A 317 -13.54 -3.81 13.03
N ALA A 318 -12.95 -2.80 12.41
CA ALA A 318 -12.72 -2.76 10.94
C ALA A 318 -11.83 -3.91 10.48
N ALA A 319 -10.71 -4.17 11.18
CA ALA A 319 -9.82 -5.29 10.88
C ALA A 319 -10.55 -6.64 10.99
N SER A 320 -11.40 -6.81 12.03
CA SER A 320 -12.20 -8.03 12.21
C SER A 320 -13.24 -8.21 11.09
N ALA A 321 -13.92 -7.14 10.70
CA ALA A 321 -14.91 -7.16 9.62
C ALA A 321 -14.26 -7.46 8.27
N ALA A 322 -13.13 -6.82 7.95
CA ALA A 322 -12.37 -7.08 6.73
C ALA A 322 -11.86 -8.52 6.66
N ALA A 323 -11.36 -9.05 7.79
CA ALA A 323 -10.91 -10.44 7.89
C ALA A 323 -12.03 -11.45 7.65
N SER A 324 -13.20 -11.21 8.27
CA SER A 324 -14.39 -12.05 8.05
C SER A 324 -14.88 -11.98 6.61
N ALA A 325 -14.89 -10.80 6.00
CA ALA A 325 -15.26 -10.61 4.61
C ALA A 325 -14.30 -11.37 3.67
N SER A 326 -12.97 -11.22 3.86
CA SER A 326 -11.96 -11.93 3.06
C SER A 326 -12.10 -13.44 3.16
N TYR A 327 -12.29 -13.98 4.38
CA TYR A 327 -12.50 -15.42 4.58
C TYR A 327 -13.75 -15.92 3.85
N ARG A 328 -14.90 -15.25 4.03
CA ARG A 328 -16.14 -15.63 3.38
C ARG A 328 -16.08 -15.50 1.87
N THR A 329 -15.40 -14.47 1.36
CA THR A 329 -15.19 -14.31 -0.09
C THR A 329 -14.36 -15.47 -0.64
N ALA A 330 -13.28 -15.89 0.02
CA ALA A 330 -12.46 -17.02 -0.44
C ALA A 330 -13.24 -18.34 -0.45
N ILE A 331 -14.02 -18.63 0.61
CA ILE A 331 -14.87 -19.83 0.67
C ILE A 331 -15.98 -19.78 -0.39
N SER A 332 -16.67 -18.64 -0.54
CA SER A 332 -17.73 -18.48 -1.55
C SER A 332 -17.20 -18.63 -2.97
N ALA A 333 -16.04 -18.00 -3.29
CA ALA A 333 -15.41 -18.11 -4.60
C ALA A 333 -15.04 -19.57 -4.95
N ARG A 334 -14.56 -20.34 -3.97
CA ARG A 334 -14.28 -21.77 -4.17
C ARG A 334 -15.55 -22.58 -4.50
N LEU A 335 -16.62 -22.38 -3.72
CA LEU A 335 -17.90 -23.05 -3.99
C LEU A 335 -18.51 -22.66 -5.34
N GLN A 336 -18.36 -21.38 -5.74
CA GLN A 336 -18.78 -20.91 -7.06
C GLN A 336 -17.98 -21.59 -8.17
N THR A 337 -16.67 -21.74 -8.00
CA THR A 337 -15.80 -22.46 -8.95
C THR A 337 -16.23 -23.90 -9.11
N ASP A 338 -16.53 -24.61 -8.02
CA ASP A 338 -16.99 -26.01 -8.07
C ASP A 338 -18.35 -26.13 -8.80
N ALA A 339 -19.29 -25.21 -8.54
CA ALA A 339 -20.58 -25.17 -9.21
C ALA A 339 -20.44 -24.82 -10.72
N ALA A 340 -19.59 -23.84 -11.04
CA ALA A 340 -19.32 -23.45 -12.43
C ALA A 340 -18.65 -24.59 -13.22
N LYS A 341 -17.76 -25.35 -12.58
CA LYS A 341 -17.15 -26.55 -13.18
C LYS A 341 -18.21 -27.62 -13.52
N GLN A 342 -19.10 -27.91 -12.59
CA GLN A 342 -20.19 -28.87 -12.84
C GLN A 342 -21.09 -28.39 -13.99
N ALA A 343 -21.43 -27.09 -14.03
CA ALA A 343 -22.23 -26.53 -15.12
C ALA A 343 -21.52 -26.65 -16.47
N MET A 344 -20.21 -26.37 -16.52
CA MET A 344 -19.39 -26.52 -17.72
C MET A 344 -19.32 -27.97 -18.18
N ASP A 345 -19.12 -28.95 -17.28
CA ASP A 345 -19.03 -30.36 -17.59
C ASP A 345 -20.37 -30.88 -18.18
N ILE A 346 -21.52 -30.41 -17.64
CA ILE A 346 -22.86 -30.74 -18.16
C ILE A 346 -23.05 -30.10 -19.56
N ALA A 347 -22.69 -28.85 -19.75
CA ALA A 347 -22.81 -28.15 -21.03
C ALA A 347 -21.91 -28.77 -22.11
N GLN A 348 -20.70 -29.23 -21.77
CA GLN A 348 -19.82 -29.98 -22.65
C GLN A 348 -20.47 -31.28 -23.08
N SER A 349 -21.00 -32.05 -22.13
CA SER A 349 -21.68 -33.33 -22.44
C SER A 349 -22.91 -33.12 -23.30
N ALA A 350 -23.66 -32.03 -23.12
CA ALA A 350 -24.81 -31.69 -23.96
C ALA A 350 -24.38 -31.32 -25.38
N TYR A 351 -23.37 -30.48 -25.53
CA TYR A 351 -22.82 -30.07 -26.82
C TYR A 351 -22.33 -31.28 -27.60
N ASP A 352 -21.55 -32.18 -27.00
CA ASP A 352 -21.03 -33.38 -27.66
C ASP A 352 -22.16 -34.28 -28.21
N LYS A 353 -23.24 -34.46 -27.44
CA LYS A 353 -24.41 -35.26 -27.86
C LYS A 353 -25.17 -34.57 -29.00
N VAL A 354 -25.34 -33.26 -28.94
CA VAL A 354 -26.07 -32.53 -29.98
C VAL A 354 -25.26 -32.52 -31.28
N VAL A 355 -23.94 -32.37 -31.24
CA VAL A 355 -23.04 -32.46 -32.40
C VAL A 355 -23.15 -33.84 -33.06
N ILE A 356 -23.06 -34.92 -32.28
CA ILE A 356 -23.22 -36.30 -32.80
C ILE A 356 -24.61 -36.50 -33.44
N GLY A 357 -25.66 -35.98 -32.80
CA GLY A 357 -27.02 -36.06 -33.34
C GLY A 357 -27.21 -35.26 -34.63
N TYR A 358 -26.57 -34.08 -34.73
CA TYR A 358 -26.57 -33.28 -35.97
C TYR A 358 -25.90 -34.02 -37.15
N HIS A 359 -24.75 -34.64 -36.90
CA HIS A 359 -24.07 -35.46 -37.92
C HIS A 359 -24.92 -36.62 -38.40
N ASN A 360 -25.77 -37.21 -37.51
CA ASN A 360 -26.70 -38.29 -37.84
C ASN A 360 -28.06 -37.81 -38.39
N GLY A 361 -28.24 -36.49 -38.56
CA GLY A 361 -29.49 -35.89 -39.05
C GLY A 361 -30.64 -35.87 -38.02
N LEU A 362 -30.36 -36.08 -36.74
CA LEU A 362 -31.36 -36.15 -35.68
C LEU A 362 -31.70 -34.76 -35.10
N PHE A 363 -30.76 -33.83 -35.14
CA PHE A 363 -30.92 -32.46 -34.61
C PHE A 363 -30.65 -31.42 -35.71
N PRO A 364 -31.34 -30.27 -35.68
CA PRO A 364 -31.04 -29.17 -36.57
C PRO A 364 -29.78 -28.38 -36.12
N LEU A 365 -29.19 -27.61 -37.06
CA LEU A 365 -28.03 -26.76 -36.77
C LEU A 365 -28.28 -25.74 -35.62
N THR A 366 -29.53 -25.27 -35.47
CA THR A 366 -29.92 -24.36 -34.38
C THR A 366 -29.67 -24.93 -33.00
N ASP A 367 -29.84 -26.23 -32.82
CA ASP A 367 -29.59 -26.88 -31.54
C ASP A 367 -28.09 -26.97 -31.24
N VAL A 368 -27.27 -27.22 -32.29
CA VAL A 368 -25.79 -27.17 -32.16
C VAL A 368 -25.33 -25.79 -31.72
N LEU A 369 -25.80 -24.72 -32.38
CA LEU A 369 -25.45 -23.34 -32.06
C LEU A 369 -25.89 -22.93 -30.66
N SER A 370 -27.08 -23.40 -30.22
CA SER A 370 -27.60 -23.16 -28.88
C SER A 370 -26.76 -23.87 -27.81
N ALA A 371 -26.42 -25.14 -28.01
CA ALA A 371 -25.56 -25.90 -27.10
C ALA A 371 -24.13 -25.33 -27.04
N GLN A 372 -23.59 -24.89 -28.19
CA GLN A 372 -22.31 -24.21 -28.28
C GLN A 372 -22.30 -22.92 -27.47
N SER A 373 -23.31 -22.07 -27.62
CA SER A 373 -23.45 -20.84 -26.85
C SER A 373 -23.50 -21.08 -25.35
N ALA A 374 -24.23 -22.12 -24.91
CA ALA A 374 -24.30 -22.54 -23.52
C ALA A 374 -22.92 -23.00 -23.00
N LEU A 375 -22.19 -23.81 -23.79
CA LEU A 375 -20.85 -24.26 -23.43
C LEU A 375 -19.87 -23.10 -23.31
N ILE A 376 -19.85 -22.16 -24.27
CA ILE A 376 -19.00 -20.98 -24.26
C ILE A 376 -19.26 -20.14 -23.00
N SER A 377 -20.55 -19.91 -22.68
CA SER A 377 -20.94 -19.14 -21.50
C SER A 377 -20.49 -19.81 -20.21
N THR A 378 -20.75 -21.11 -20.05
CA THR A 378 -20.37 -21.86 -18.82
C THR A 378 -18.85 -21.98 -18.69
N LYS A 379 -18.11 -22.17 -19.78
CA LYS A 379 -16.65 -22.23 -19.79
C LYS A 379 -16.03 -20.88 -19.38
N SER A 380 -16.54 -19.79 -19.93
CA SER A 380 -16.10 -18.44 -19.56
C SER A 380 -16.38 -18.15 -18.07
N THR A 381 -17.56 -18.55 -17.57
CA THR A 381 -17.91 -18.42 -16.14
C THR A 381 -16.94 -19.23 -15.26
N TYR A 382 -16.68 -20.48 -15.62
CA TYR A 382 -15.73 -21.31 -14.88
C TYR A 382 -14.32 -20.69 -14.85
N THR A 383 -13.82 -20.22 -16.00
CA THR A 383 -12.51 -19.55 -16.08
C THR A 383 -12.46 -18.33 -15.17
N GLN A 384 -13.50 -17.50 -15.19
CA GLN A 384 -13.58 -16.31 -14.33
C GLN A 384 -13.62 -16.67 -12.84
N ASP A 385 -14.47 -17.61 -12.45
CA ASP A 385 -14.64 -18.01 -11.06
C ASP A 385 -13.40 -18.71 -10.51
N PHE A 386 -12.71 -19.51 -11.34
CA PHE A 386 -11.46 -20.17 -10.98
C PHE A 386 -10.37 -19.16 -10.61
N TYR A 387 -10.13 -18.15 -11.46
CA TYR A 387 -9.12 -17.15 -11.17
C TYR A 387 -9.55 -16.17 -10.06
N ASN A 388 -10.85 -15.89 -9.92
CA ASN A 388 -11.36 -15.13 -8.77
C ASN A 388 -11.11 -15.87 -7.46
N ALA A 389 -11.27 -17.21 -7.44
CA ALA A 389 -10.97 -18.04 -6.28
C ALA A 389 -9.47 -18.08 -5.98
N GLN A 390 -8.60 -18.08 -7.01
CA GLN A 390 -7.15 -17.98 -6.85
C GLN A 390 -6.76 -16.66 -6.17
N VAL A 391 -7.28 -15.53 -6.67
CA VAL A 391 -7.06 -14.21 -6.07
C VAL A 391 -7.53 -14.17 -4.63
N ALA A 392 -8.77 -14.58 -4.36
CA ALA A 392 -9.35 -14.52 -3.02
C ALA A 392 -8.58 -15.39 -2.02
N SER A 393 -8.14 -16.58 -2.44
CA SER A 393 -7.33 -17.48 -1.63
C SER A 393 -5.95 -16.92 -1.34
N ALA A 394 -5.26 -16.40 -2.35
CA ALA A 394 -3.94 -15.81 -2.20
C ALA A 394 -3.95 -14.55 -1.31
N LEU A 395 -4.96 -13.68 -1.45
CA LEU A 395 -5.13 -12.52 -0.57
C LEU A 395 -5.41 -12.93 0.89
N LEU A 396 -6.18 -14.01 1.10
CA LEU A 396 -6.41 -14.56 2.43
C LEU A 396 -5.12 -15.11 3.03
N GLU A 397 -4.29 -15.80 2.26
CA GLU A 397 -2.97 -16.29 2.70
C GLU A 397 -2.03 -15.15 3.11
N VAL A 398 -2.01 -14.05 2.37
CA VAL A 398 -1.25 -12.84 2.75
C VAL A 398 -1.75 -12.27 4.08
N LEU A 399 -3.06 -12.20 4.28
CA LEU A 399 -3.67 -11.72 5.52
C LEU A 399 -3.30 -12.59 6.73
N ILE A 400 -3.25 -13.91 6.55
CA ILE A 400 -2.87 -14.88 7.58
C ILE A 400 -1.33 -14.86 7.81
N GLY A 401 -0.56 -14.44 6.81
CA GLY A 401 0.90 -14.43 6.82
C GLY A 401 1.51 -15.83 6.66
N SER A 402 0.80 -16.74 5.97
CA SER A 402 1.23 -18.14 5.84
C SER A 402 2.02 -18.44 4.56
N ALA A 403 1.91 -17.67 3.48
CA ALA A 403 2.40 -18.17 2.20
C ALA A 403 3.29 -17.26 1.35
N VAL A 404 3.43 -15.99 1.59
CA VAL A 404 4.29 -15.15 0.72
C VAL A 404 5.28 -14.36 1.54
N SER A 405 6.16 -15.09 2.25
CA SER A 405 7.35 -14.51 2.87
C SER A 405 8.59 -14.96 2.10
N PRO A 406 9.04 -14.24 1.08
CA PRO A 406 10.38 -14.44 0.56
C PRO A 406 11.35 -13.90 1.61
N GLY A 407 11.93 -14.81 2.39
CA GLY A 407 12.96 -14.49 3.38
C GLY A 407 12.39 -13.99 4.71
N GLY A 408 12.19 -14.92 5.64
CA GLY A 408 11.87 -14.60 7.01
C GLY A 408 12.89 -13.60 7.60
N VAL A 409 12.42 -12.40 7.85
CA VAL A 409 13.05 -11.54 8.84
C VAL A 409 12.34 -11.86 10.15
N ARG A 410 13.04 -12.63 10.99
CA ARG A 410 12.72 -12.85 12.40
C ARG A 410 12.91 -11.56 13.19
#